data_9c78470d295b6d240a10ed2f9499ba25
#
_entry.id   9c78470d295b6d240a10ed2f9499ba25
#
_cell.length_a   1.000
_cell.length_b   1.000
_cell.length_c   1.000
_cell.angle_alpha   90.00
_cell.angle_beta   90.00
_cell.angle_gamma   90.00
#
_symmetry.space_group_name_H-M   'P 1'
#
loop_
_entity.id
_entity.type
_entity.pdbx_description
1 polymer ?
#
loop_
_entity_poly.entity_id
_entity_poly.type
_entity_poly.pdbx_seq_one_letter_code
_entity_poly.pdbx_strand_id
1 'polypeptide(L)'
;MILSDYFLSAPSVQWQLAKQLGVSHAVVRLPEDAEFDMTNAAHVKAVAQRFQNAGLAPLVVEPMPNSVHDHIKRGDDRRDESIEKVLKMIPLLAANGWKIICTNFMAEVGWYRTTGTFPERGGAYVTGFDLRDANIDPALSIDEQTLWDNLRYFLKAVIPECEKWGVKIALHPDDPPLKKLGNLSRILISRENIQKAIDLVPSPNLGITMCQANFAAMGENVYECIEHFGRQNKIFFVHFRDISGTLECFHETFHDNGQTDMVRALECYRDAGFDGPVRTDHVPTMAGENNDCPGYECIGRLYAIGYLRGLAEAIGYPLY
;
A
#
# COMPACT_ATOMS: atom_id res chain seq x y z
N MET A 1 -9.89 -10.12 10.65
CA MET A 1 -9.19 -8.98 9.98
C MET A 1 -9.85 -7.66 10.36
N ILE A 2 -9.14 -6.56 10.24
CA ILE A 2 -9.64 -5.21 10.48
C ILE A 2 -10.00 -4.57 9.13
N LEU A 3 -11.29 -4.29 8.92
CA LEU A 3 -11.75 -3.61 7.71
C LEU A 3 -11.32 -2.15 7.73
N SER A 4 -10.51 -1.76 6.79
CA SER A 4 -9.97 -0.41 6.64
C SER A 4 -10.16 0.11 5.22
N ASP A 5 -10.07 1.41 5.04
CA ASP A 5 -10.09 2.03 3.72
C ASP A 5 -9.12 3.20 3.66
N TYR A 6 -8.71 3.55 2.44
CA TYR A 6 -7.77 4.62 2.18
C TYR A 6 -8.46 5.98 2.11
N PHE A 7 -7.90 6.96 2.84
CA PHE A 7 -8.47 8.30 2.92
C PHE A 7 -7.39 9.38 2.79
N LEU A 8 -7.74 10.43 2.05
CA LEU A 8 -7.07 11.72 2.19
C LEU A 8 -7.40 12.32 3.55
N SER A 9 -6.53 13.18 4.09
CA SER A 9 -6.68 13.77 5.42
C SER A 9 -7.79 14.84 5.54
N ALA A 10 -8.35 15.29 4.42
CA ALA A 10 -9.49 16.18 4.39
C ALA A 10 -10.80 15.36 4.41
N PRO A 11 -11.78 15.68 5.27
CA PRO A 11 -13.07 15.03 5.28
C PRO A 11 -13.79 15.12 3.92
N SER A 12 -14.39 14.01 3.51
CA SER A 12 -15.13 13.90 2.24
C SER A 12 -16.35 12.99 2.40
N VAL A 13 -17.19 12.93 1.37
CA VAL A 13 -18.32 12.00 1.32
C VAL A 13 -17.86 10.54 1.45
N GLN A 14 -16.67 10.23 0.96
CA GLN A 14 -16.08 8.89 1.05
C GLN A 14 -15.95 8.41 2.51
N TRP A 15 -15.61 9.30 3.46
CA TRP A 15 -15.54 8.95 4.88
C TRP A 15 -16.88 8.45 5.42
N GLN A 16 -17.96 9.11 5.02
CA GLN A 16 -19.31 8.73 5.42
C GLN A 16 -19.75 7.42 4.77
N LEU A 17 -19.49 7.26 3.46
CA LEU A 17 -19.82 6.04 2.72
C LEU A 17 -19.08 4.81 3.29
N ALA A 18 -17.78 4.94 3.54
CA ALA A 18 -16.98 3.86 4.13
C ALA A 18 -17.55 3.42 5.50
N LYS A 19 -17.94 4.37 6.35
CA LYS A 19 -18.59 4.06 7.64
C LYS A 19 -19.92 3.31 7.47
N GLN A 20 -20.72 3.68 6.47
CA GLN A 20 -21.98 2.99 6.16
C GLN A 20 -21.76 1.54 5.73
N LEU A 21 -20.57 1.24 5.19
CA LEU A 21 -20.13 -0.12 4.86
C LEU A 21 -19.47 -0.85 6.04
N GLY A 22 -19.40 -0.22 7.20
CA GLY A 22 -18.83 -0.81 8.41
C GLY A 22 -17.30 -0.67 8.51
N VAL A 23 -16.68 0.20 7.72
CA VAL A 23 -15.27 0.55 7.90
C VAL A 23 -15.09 1.30 9.21
N SER A 24 -14.19 0.81 10.05
CA SER A 24 -13.91 1.36 11.38
C SER A 24 -12.51 1.97 11.51
N HIS A 25 -11.61 1.64 10.59
CA HIS A 25 -10.21 2.05 10.65
C HIS A 25 -9.76 2.74 9.35
N ALA A 26 -8.91 3.75 9.52
CA ALA A 26 -8.40 4.54 8.43
C ALA A 26 -6.97 4.17 8.05
N VAL A 27 -6.77 3.97 6.75
CA VAL A 27 -5.48 4.04 6.08
C VAL A 27 -5.33 5.48 5.59
N VAL A 28 -4.39 6.21 6.13
CA VAL A 28 -4.34 7.68 6.02
C VAL A 28 -3.18 8.11 5.14
N ARG A 29 -3.47 8.87 4.09
CA ARG A 29 -2.48 9.71 3.46
C ARG A 29 -2.31 10.97 4.29
N LEU A 30 -1.12 11.14 4.87
CA LEU A 30 -0.79 12.37 5.59
C LEU A 30 -0.81 13.57 4.63
N PRO A 31 -1.15 14.78 5.11
CA PRO A 31 -1.06 15.98 4.27
C PRO A 31 0.38 16.19 3.77
N GLU A 32 0.50 16.68 2.54
CA GLU A 32 1.78 17.04 1.91
C GLU A 32 1.84 18.53 1.54
N ASP A 33 0.89 19.33 2.06
CA ASP A 33 0.89 20.78 1.91
C ASP A 33 1.91 21.46 2.83
N ALA A 34 2.22 22.72 2.55
CA ALA A 34 3.24 23.48 3.28
C ALA A 34 2.87 23.81 4.76
N GLU A 35 1.61 23.60 5.12
CA GLU A 35 1.11 23.88 6.49
C GLU A 35 1.30 22.66 7.41
N PHE A 36 1.48 21.47 6.85
CA PHE A 36 1.65 20.24 7.61
C PHE A 36 3.13 19.91 7.83
N ASP A 37 3.52 19.80 9.08
CA ASP A 37 4.82 19.28 9.52
C ASP A 37 4.61 17.97 10.28
N MET A 38 5.08 16.87 9.71
CA MET A 38 4.98 15.53 10.30
C MET A 38 5.79 15.37 11.59
N THR A 39 6.72 16.29 11.86
CA THR A 39 7.51 16.31 13.11
C THR A 39 6.89 17.17 14.21
N ASN A 40 5.78 17.86 13.90
CA ASN A 40 5.04 18.68 14.85
C ASN A 40 3.90 17.87 15.50
N ALA A 41 4.00 17.68 16.81
CA ALA A 41 3.03 16.91 17.59
C ALA A 41 1.57 17.43 17.45
N ALA A 42 1.39 18.77 17.37
CA ALA A 42 0.06 19.36 17.23
C ALA A 42 -0.54 19.06 15.85
N HIS A 43 0.26 19.11 14.78
CA HIS A 43 -0.20 18.81 13.42
C HIS A 43 -0.60 17.35 13.28
N VAL A 44 0.23 16.41 13.73
CA VAL A 44 -0.07 14.97 13.69
C VAL A 44 -1.32 14.66 14.52
N LYS A 45 -1.42 15.23 15.74
CA LYS A 45 -2.61 15.07 16.59
C LYS A 45 -3.87 15.63 15.93
N ALA A 46 -3.79 16.78 15.27
CA ALA A 46 -4.95 17.37 14.57
C ALA A 46 -5.46 16.48 13.44
N VAL A 47 -4.57 15.84 12.67
CA VAL A 47 -4.95 14.86 11.65
C VAL A 47 -5.65 13.66 12.31
N ALA A 48 -5.06 13.06 13.33
CA ALA A 48 -5.67 11.93 14.05
C ALA A 48 -7.05 12.27 14.59
N GLN A 49 -7.21 13.43 15.21
CA GLN A 49 -8.45 13.89 15.81
C GLN A 49 -9.58 14.05 14.77
N ARG A 50 -9.27 14.49 13.54
CA ARG A 50 -10.27 14.56 12.46
C ARG A 50 -10.89 13.18 12.19
N PHE A 51 -10.06 12.14 12.04
CA PHE A 51 -10.53 10.78 11.82
C PHE A 51 -11.30 10.24 13.03
N GLN A 52 -10.78 10.42 14.24
CA GLN A 52 -11.43 9.98 15.47
C GLN A 52 -12.80 10.64 15.66
N ASN A 53 -12.91 11.95 15.41
CA ASN A 53 -14.18 12.68 15.46
C ASN A 53 -15.20 12.17 14.41
N ALA A 54 -14.70 11.64 13.30
CA ALA A 54 -15.54 11.00 12.29
C ALA A 54 -15.87 9.53 12.65
N GLY A 55 -15.35 8.98 13.75
CA GLY A 55 -15.54 7.59 14.15
C GLY A 55 -14.70 6.59 13.31
N LEU A 56 -13.56 7.07 12.77
CA LEU A 56 -12.58 6.26 12.07
C LEU A 56 -11.28 6.25 12.89
N ALA A 57 -10.81 5.09 13.31
CA ALA A 57 -9.55 4.98 14.05
C ALA A 57 -8.35 5.02 13.08
N PRO A 58 -7.41 5.96 13.19
CA PRO A 58 -6.18 5.92 12.39
C PRO A 58 -5.40 4.66 12.70
N LEU A 59 -4.98 3.91 11.66
CA LEU A 59 -4.26 2.65 11.86
C LEU A 59 -3.01 2.54 10.99
N VAL A 60 -3.09 2.91 9.72
CA VAL A 60 -2.00 2.80 8.75
C VAL A 60 -1.72 4.18 8.16
N VAL A 61 -0.45 4.57 8.05
CA VAL A 61 -0.01 5.66 7.17
C VAL A 61 0.35 5.06 5.82
N GLU A 62 -0.21 5.59 4.74
CA GLU A 62 0.08 5.13 3.37
C GLU A 62 -0.13 6.25 2.35
N PRO A 63 0.88 6.47 1.49
CA PRO A 63 2.26 6.00 1.67
C PRO A 63 3.00 6.82 2.73
N MET A 64 4.23 6.39 3.07
CA MET A 64 5.15 7.32 3.74
C MET A 64 5.29 8.58 2.87
N PRO A 65 5.24 9.80 3.44
CA PRO A 65 5.25 11.03 2.66
C PRO A 65 6.43 11.14 1.69
N ASN A 66 6.15 11.43 0.43
CA ASN A 66 7.16 11.51 -0.63
C ASN A 66 8.21 12.60 -0.34
N SER A 67 7.83 13.68 0.34
CA SER A 67 8.72 14.78 0.73
C SER A 67 9.95 14.36 1.54
N VAL A 68 9.88 13.21 2.23
CA VAL A 68 11.02 12.59 2.93
C VAL A 68 11.48 11.32 2.24
N HIS A 69 10.56 10.51 1.74
CA HIS A 69 10.86 9.18 1.25
C HIS A 69 11.68 9.20 -0.05
N ASP A 70 11.48 10.20 -0.92
CA ASP A 70 12.19 10.29 -2.18
C ASP A 70 13.69 10.57 -2.00
N HIS A 71 14.07 11.41 -1.03
CA HIS A 71 15.48 11.64 -0.66
C HIS A 71 16.14 10.37 -0.10
N ILE A 72 15.38 9.60 0.68
CA ILE A 72 15.85 8.32 1.24
C ILE A 72 16.10 7.30 0.15
N LYS A 73 15.17 7.15 -0.80
CA LYS A 73 15.28 6.21 -1.93
C LYS A 73 16.47 6.55 -2.84
N ARG A 74 16.65 7.84 -3.15
CA ARG A 74 17.78 8.32 -3.95
C ARG A 74 19.13 8.21 -3.24
N GLY A 75 19.11 8.32 -1.90
CA GLY A 75 20.34 8.40 -1.12
C GLY A 75 21.09 9.71 -1.34
N ASP A 76 20.37 10.80 -1.65
CA ASP A 76 20.94 12.12 -1.91
C ASP A 76 21.39 12.83 -0.62
N ASP A 77 21.89 14.06 -0.74
CA ASP A 77 22.43 14.87 0.36
C ASP A 77 21.40 15.20 1.45
N ARG A 78 20.11 15.07 1.17
CA ARG A 78 19.02 15.26 2.15
C ARG A 78 18.53 13.97 2.79
N ARG A 79 19.13 12.82 2.47
CA ARG A 79 18.73 11.50 3.00
C ARG A 79 18.68 11.49 4.51
N ASP A 80 19.76 11.96 5.17
CA ASP A 80 19.89 11.85 6.62
C ASP A 80 18.94 12.80 7.35
N GLU A 81 18.73 14.04 6.84
CA GLU A 81 17.69 14.95 7.29
C GLU A 81 16.29 14.30 7.19
N SER A 82 16.03 13.62 6.08
CA SER A 82 14.74 12.95 5.84
C SER A 82 14.54 11.77 6.79
N ILE A 83 15.58 10.99 7.08
CA ILE A 83 15.53 9.91 8.08
C ILE A 83 15.27 10.49 9.48
N GLU A 84 15.89 11.60 9.85
CA GLU A 84 15.61 12.26 11.14
C GLU A 84 14.15 12.69 11.27
N LYS A 85 13.53 13.18 10.19
CA LYS A 85 12.09 13.51 10.17
C LYS A 85 11.24 12.27 10.41
N VAL A 86 11.56 11.14 9.78
CA VAL A 86 10.87 9.86 10.00
C VAL A 86 11.03 9.40 11.45
N LEU A 87 12.23 9.46 12.02
CA LEU A 87 12.48 9.10 13.42
C LEU A 87 11.67 9.96 14.41
N LYS A 88 11.50 11.25 14.12
CA LYS A 88 10.64 12.15 14.92
C LYS A 88 9.15 11.86 14.72
N MET A 89 8.74 11.46 13.53
CA MET A 89 7.34 11.13 13.19
C MET A 89 6.86 9.87 13.90
N ILE A 90 7.67 8.81 13.98
CA ILE A 90 7.28 7.50 14.53
C ILE A 90 6.63 7.61 15.93
N PRO A 91 7.22 8.25 16.95
CA PRO A 91 6.59 8.38 18.26
C PRO A 91 5.27 9.17 18.21
N LEU A 92 5.16 10.16 17.33
CA LEU A 92 3.95 10.97 17.19
C LEU A 92 2.82 10.14 16.57
N LEU A 93 3.12 9.30 15.58
CA LEU A 93 2.16 8.36 15.00
C LEU A 93 1.69 7.37 16.08
N ALA A 94 2.61 6.73 16.80
CA ALA A 94 2.30 5.77 17.86
C ALA A 94 1.38 6.38 18.92
N ALA A 95 1.67 7.60 19.37
CA ALA A 95 0.90 8.32 20.39
C ALA A 95 -0.53 8.68 19.93
N ASN A 96 -0.79 8.69 18.62
CA ASN A 96 -2.08 9.05 18.03
C ASN A 96 -2.82 7.88 17.36
N GLY A 97 -2.39 6.64 17.59
CA GLY A 97 -3.12 5.44 17.20
C GLY A 97 -2.59 4.70 15.97
N TRP A 98 -1.72 5.30 15.18
CA TRP A 98 -1.11 4.61 14.03
C TRP A 98 -0.17 3.49 14.49
N LYS A 99 -0.26 2.36 13.81
CA LYS A 99 0.54 1.16 14.13
C LYS A 99 1.41 0.70 12.97
N ILE A 100 1.12 1.15 11.75
CA ILE A 100 1.77 0.66 10.55
C ILE A 100 2.11 1.84 9.65
N ILE A 101 3.31 1.83 9.08
CA ILE A 101 3.72 2.70 7.98
C ILE A 101 3.90 1.80 6.75
N CYS A 102 2.99 1.91 5.78
CA CYS A 102 3.12 1.28 4.48
C CYS A 102 4.05 2.12 3.60
N THR A 103 5.09 1.51 3.08
CA THR A 103 6.09 2.20 2.29
C THR A 103 6.60 1.33 1.15
N ASN A 104 6.82 1.92 -0.01
CA ASN A 104 7.48 1.31 -1.16
C ASN A 104 8.95 1.78 -1.24
N PHE A 105 9.71 1.21 -2.17
CA PHE A 105 11.09 1.67 -2.39
C PHE A 105 11.38 2.01 -3.87
N MET A 106 10.36 2.50 -4.55
CA MET A 106 10.41 2.96 -5.95
C MET A 106 10.94 4.40 -6.01
N ALA A 107 12.18 4.57 -6.44
CA ALA A 107 12.77 5.90 -6.60
C ALA A 107 12.24 6.60 -7.86
N GLU A 108 12.12 7.92 -7.82
CA GLU A 108 11.71 8.86 -8.88
C GLU A 108 10.28 8.65 -9.38
N VAL A 109 9.94 7.47 -9.83
CA VAL A 109 8.60 7.10 -10.31
C VAL A 109 8.03 6.03 -9.40
N GLY A 110 6.94 6.32 -8.72
CA GLY A 110 6.23 5.40 -7.84
C GLY A 110 5.29 4.45 -8.59
N TRP A 111 4.07 4.32 -8.12
CA TRP A 111 2.99 3.63 -8.83
C TRP A 111 2.79 4.25 -10.22
N TYR A 112 2.80 3.39 -11.25
CA TYR A 112 2.76 3.87 -12.63
C TYR A 112 1.80 3.03 -13.47
N ARG A 113 0.94 3.71 -14.23
CA ARG A 113 0.03 3.13 -15.21
C ARG A 113 0.11 3.91 -16.52
N THR A 114 -0.08 3.23 -17.63
CA THR A 114 -0.07 3.83 -18.96
C THR A 114 -1.44 4.33 -19.40
N THR A 115 -2.52 3.82 -18.76
CA THR A 115 -3.89 4.29 -19.00
C THR A 115 -4.72 4.26 -17.71
N GLY A 116 -5.63 5.22 -17.57
CA GLY A 116 -6.68 5.24 -16.55
C GLY A 116 -8.06 4.88 -17.09
N THR A 117 -8.16 4.48 -18.35
CA THR A 117 -9.43 4.28 -19.07
C THR A 117 -9.48 2.94 -19.83
N PHE A 118 -8.80 1.91 -19.29
CA PHE A 118 -8.92 0.58 -19.86
C PHE A 118 -10.38 0.10 -19.69
N PRO A 119 -11.05 -0.34 -20.77
CA PRO A 119 -12.47 -0.70 -20.72
C PRO A 119 -12.68 -2.03 -19.97
N GLU A 120 -13.65 -2.04 -19.07
CA GLU A 120 -14.06 -3.19 -18.28
C GLU A 120 -15.57 -3.41 -18.42
N ARG A 121 -16.11 -4.49 -17.84
CA ARG A 121 -17.52 -4.90 -17.96
C ARG A 121 -18.48 -3.74 -17.72
N GLY A 122 -19.55 -3.69 -18.51
CA GLY A 122 -20.62 -2.70 -18.38
C GLY A 122 -20.21 -1.27 -18.73
N GLY A 123 -19.03 -1.05 -19.32
CA GLY A 123 -18.50 0.25 -19.66
C GLY A 123 -17.80 0.97 -18.50
N ALA A 124 -17.45 0.25 -17.43
CA ALA A 124 -16.55 0.75 -16.38
C ALA A 124 -15.14 0.94 -16.92
N TYR A 125 -14.35 1.79 -16.26
CA TYR A 125 -12.94 1.97 -16.57
C TYR A 125 -12.08 1.47 -15.43
N VAL A 126 -10.92 0.90 -15.76
CA VAL A 126 -9.88 0.53 -14.80
C VAL A 126 -8.53 1.07 -15.25
N THR A 127 -7.57 1.10 -14.35
CA THR A 127 -6.21 1.46 -14.72
C THR A 127 -5.50 0.28 -15.37
N GLY A 128 -4.60 0.56 -16.29
CA GLY A 128 -3.84 -0.46 -17.01
C GLY A 128 -2.40 -0.05 -17.25
N PHE A 129 -1.56 -1.04 -17.44
CA PHE A 129 -0.15 -0.88 -17.77
C PHE A 129 0.20 -1.70 -19.00
N ASP A 130 0.89 -1.08 -19.96
CA ASP A 130 1.54 -1.75 -21.07
C ASP A 130 2.97 -1.20 -21.19
N LEU A 131 3.97 -2.07 -21.10
CA LEU A 131 5.37 -1.68 -21.14
C LEU A 131 5.74 -0.96 -22.45
N ARG A 132 5.04 -1.26 -23.54
CA ARG A 132 5.26 -0.63 -24.85
C ARG A 132 4.86 0.85 -24.88
N ASP A 133 3.91 1.22 -24.03
CA ASP A 133 3.37 2.58 -23.90
C ASP A 133 4.03 3.34 -22.75
N ALA A 134 4.96 2.72 -22.03
CA ALA A 134 5.65 3.36 -20.91
C ALA A 134 6.54 4.50 -21.42
N ASN A 135 6.33 5.68 -20.86
CA ASN A 135 7.08 6.89 -21.20
C ASN A 135 7.76 7.44 -19.95
N ILE A 136 8.99 7.04 -19.73
CA ILE A 136 9.80 7.45 -18.58
C ILE A 136 10.93 8.35 -19.06
N ASP A 137 11.15 9.47 -18.38
CA ASP A 137 12.24 10.38 -18.68
C ASP A 137 13.58 9.61 -18.67
N PRO A 138 14.29 9.53 -19.80
CA PRO A 138 15.55 8.79 -19.89
C PRO A 138 16.69 9.39 -19.05
N ALA A 139 16.54 10.62 -18.56
CA ALA A 139 17.50 11.25 -17.66
C ALA A 139 17.40 10.70 -16.22
N LEU A 140 16.25 10.13 -15.85
CA LEU A 140 16.06 9.50 -14.55
C LEU A 140 16.72 8.13 -14.54
N SER A 141 17.62 7.90 -13.59
CA SER A 141 18.32 6.62 -13.47
C SER A 141 18.70 6.34 -12.02
N ILE A 142 18.60 5.09 -11.63
CA ILE A 142 19.14 4.55 -10.38
C ILE A 142 19.44 3.08 -10.58
N ASP A 143 20.59 2.62 -10.10
CA ASP A 143 20.96 1.21 -10.19
C ASP A 143 20.43 0.39 -9.00
N GLU A 144 20.37 -0.92 -9.21
CA GLU A 144 19.82 -1.86 -8.23
C GLU A 144 20.63 -1.88 -6.92
N GLN A 145 21.96 -1.84 -7.00
CA GLN A 145 22.81 -1.88 -5.82
C GLN A 145 22.64 -0.66 -4.95
N THR A 146 22.53 0.51 -5.56
CA THR A 146 22.24 1.78 -4.86
C THR A 146 20.92 1.69 -4.09
N LEU A 147 19.85 1.15 -4.72
CA LEU A 147 18.57 0.96 -4.04
C LEU A 147 18.66 0.01 -2.85
N TRP A 148 19.38 -1.13 -3.00
CA TRP A 148 19.57 -2.07 -1.90
C TRP A 148 20.35 -1.46 -0.73
N ASP A 149 21.39 -0.67 -1.02
CA ASP A 149 22.19 -0.01 0.00
C ASP A 149 21.41 1.10 0.71
N ASN A 150 20.59 1.87 -0.02
CA ASN A 150 19.73 2.90 0.54
C ASN A 150 18.61 2.29 1.39
N LEU A 151 17.98 1.20 0.93
CA LEU A 151 16.98 0.48 1.74
C LEU A 151 17.59 -0.04 3.04
N ARG A 152 18.76 -0.69 2.97
CA ARG A 152 19.47 -1.18 4.15
C ARG A 152 19.81 -0.05 5.12
N TYR A 153 20.31 1.07 4.60
CA TYR A 153 20.67 2.24 5.40
C TYR A 153 19.44 2.79 6.14
N PHE A 154 18.36 2.97 5.42
CA PHE A 154 17.06 3.42 5.97
C PHE A 154 16.54 2.48 7.06
N LEU A 155 16.43 1.19 6.76
CA LEU A 155 15.88 0.21 7.70
C LEU A 155 16.73 0.11 8.98
N LYS A 156 18.07 0.14 8.87
CA LYS A 156 18.95 0.14 10.05
C LYS A 156 18.72 1.35 10.97
N ALA A 157 18.38 2.50 10.41
CA ALA A 157 18.12 3.70 11.18
C ALA A 157 16.75 3.69 11.86
N VAL A 158 15.70 3.24 11.14
CA VAL A 158 14.31 3.42 11.60
C VAL A 158 13.74 2.24 12.39
N ILE A 159 14.18 1.01 12.12
CA ILE A 159 13.61 -0.18 12.76
C ILE A 159 13.78 -0.18 14.28
N PRO A 160 14.93 0.22 14.87
CA PRO A 160 15.06 0.31 16.33
C PRO A 160 14.04 1.28 16.98
N GLU A 161 13.74 2.40 16.32
CA GLU A 161 12.73 3.34 16.81
C GLU A 161 11.31 2.77 16.64
N CYS A 162 11.07 2.05 15.54
CA CYS A 162 9.82 1.32 15.33
C CYS A 162 9.55 0.27 16.43
N GLU A 163 10.55 -0.50 16.82
CA GLU A 163 10.47 -1.46 17.93
C GLU A 163 10.14 -0.79 19.25
N LYS A 164 10.81 0.30 19.56
CA LYS A 164 10.61 1.07 20.79
C LYS A 164 9.17 1.58 20.93
N TRP A 165 8.54 2.01 19.84
CA TRP A 165 7.21 2.60 19.86
C TRP A 165 6.10 1.65 19.39
N GLY A 166 6.42 0.41 19.03
CA GLY A 166 5.46 -0.57 18.56
C GLY A 166 4.81 -0.21 17.22
N VAL A 167 5.53 0.55 16.37
CA VAL A 167 5.13 0.85 14.99
C VAL A 167 5.79 -0.15 14.06
N LYS A 168 5.10 -0.57 13.01
CA LYS A 168 5.60 -1.53 12.04
C LYS A 168 5.88 -0.85 10.69
N ILE A 169 6.95 -1.25 10.02
CA ILE A 169 7.21 -0.92 8.61
C ILE A 169 6.68 -2.07 7.77
N ALA A 170 5.73 -1.79 6.89
CA ALA A 170 5.18 -2.70 5.91
C ALA A 170 5.68 -2.34 4.50
N LEU A 171 6.65 -3.09 3.99
CA LEU A 171 7.21 -2.88 2.66
C LEU A 171 6.18 -3.28 1.61
N HIS A 172 5.82 -2.34 0.72
CA HIS A 172 4.94 -2.59 -0.40
C HIS A 172 5.76 -3.04 -1.61
N PRO A 173 5.33 -4.08 -2.35
CA PRO A 173 5.96 -4.46 -3.62
C PRO A 173 6.03 -3.30 -4.60
N ASP A 174 7.01 -3.32 -5.49
CA ASP A 174 7.08 -2.32 -6.56
C ASP A 174 5.90 -2.49 -7.54
N ASP A 175 5.41 -1.38 -8.10
CA ASP A 175 4.23 -1.38 -8.98
C ASP A 175 4.40 -0.41 -10.15
N PRO A 176 4.59 -0.95 -11.37
CA PRO A 176 4.68 -2.36 -11.75
C PRO A 176 5.98 -3.02 -11.27
N PRO A 177 5.95 -4.34 -10.96
CA PRO A 177 7.09 -5.07 -10.38
C PRO A 177 8.11 -5.52 -11.45
N LEU A 178 8.48 -4.63 -12.34
CA LEU A 178 9.51 -4.85 -13.37
C LEU A 178 10.92 -4.76 -12.77
N LYS A 179 11.89 -5.42 -13.36
CA LYS A 179 13.32 -5.24 -12.99
C LYS A 179 13.79 -3.80 -13.23
N LYS A 180 13.25 -3.18 -14.27
CA LYS A 180 13.50 -1.77 -14.62
C LYS A 180 12.27 -1.15 -15.23
N LEU A 181 12.04 0.12 -14.92
CA LEU A 181 11.10 0.98 -15.60
C LEU A 181 11.89 2.14 -16.21
N GLY A 182 12.11 2.14 -17.54
CA GLY A 182 13.12 2.98 -18.16
C GLY A 182 14.53 2.64 -17.62
N ASN A 183 15.26 3.65 -17.14
CA ASN A 183 16.58 3.50 -16.52
C ASN A 183 16.50 3.35 -14.97
N LEU A 184 15.31 3.27 -14.42
CA LEU A 184 15.07 3.10 -12.99
C LEU A 184 15.01 1.62 -12.61
N SER A 185 15.95 1.15 -11.81
CA SER A 185 15.88 -0.20 -11.23
C SER A 185 14.77 -0.30 -10.20
N ARG A 186 14.28 -1.51 -9.98
CA ARG A 186 13.27 -1.91 -9.00
C ARG A 186 13.81 -3.09 -8.20
N ILE A 187 13.49 -3.17 -6.92
CA ILE A 187 14.05 -4.19 -6.02
C ILE A 187 13.02 -5.06 -5.30
N LEU A 188 11.80 -4.59 -5.08
CA LEU A 188 10.73 -5.35 -4.42
C LEU A 188 9.83 -6.02 -5.46
N ILE A 189 10.42 -6.89 -6.29
CA ILE A 189 9.85 -7.39 -7.55
C ILE A 189 9.66 -8.91 -7.60
N SER A 190 9.98 -9.62 -6.55
CA SER A 190 9.74 -11.07 -6.42
C SER A 190 9.64 -11.46 -4.94
N ARG A 191 9.08 -12.64 -4.66
CA ARG A 191 9.02 -13.19 -3.30
C ARG A 191 10.41 -13.25 -2.66
N GLU A 192 11.43 -13.68 -3.40
CA GLU A 192 12.80 -13.78 -2.90
C GLU A 192 13.38 -12.40 -2.57
N ASN A 193 13.16 -11.41 -3.43
CA ASN A 193 13.66 -10.05 -3.19
C ASN A 193 12.96 -9.39 -1.99
N ILE A 194 11.65 -9.63 -1.84
CA ILE A 194 10.90 -9.14 -0.70
C ILE A 194 11.35 -9.83 0.60
N GLN A 195 11.61 -11.15 0.56
CA GLN A 195 12.22 -11.87 1.69
C GLN A 195 13.59 -11.30 2.03
N LYS A 196 14.46 -11.12 1.03
CA LYS A 196 15.77 -10.46 1.20
C LYS A 196 15.64 -9.08 1.86
N ALA A 197 14.63 -8.30 1.48
CA ALA A 197 14.42 -6.97 2.05
C ALA A 197 14.07 -7.01 3.55
N ILE A 198 13.17 -7.91 3.96
CA ILE A 198 12.82 -8.05 5.38
C ILE A 198 13.93 -8.72 6.21
N ASP A 199 14.85 -9.43 5.58
CA ASP A 199 16.01 -10.03 6.23
C ASP A 199 17.19 -9.06 6.37
N LEU A 200 17.15 -7.87 5.74
CA LEU A 200 18.20 -6.84 5.88
C LEU A 200 18.39 -6.38 7.33
N VAL A 201 17.27 -6.34 8.07
CA VAL A 201 17.23 -5.98 9.50
C VAL A 201 16.19 -6.89 10.16
N PRO A 202 16.56 -8.07 10.65
CA PRO A 202 15.62 -8.99 11.29
C PRO A 202 14.92 -8.32 12.48
N SER A 203 13.60 -8.17 12.40
CA SER A 203 12.80 -7.48 13.43
C SER A 203 11.35 -7.93 13.35
N PRO A 204 10.63 -8.04 14.47
CA PRO A 204 9.18 -8.26 14.47
C PRO A 204 8.41 -7.04 13.94
N ASN A 205 9.05 -5.89 13.80
CA ASN A 205 8.46 -4.64 13.32
C ASN A 205 8.77 -4.35 11.83
N LEU A 206 9.47 -5.24 11.14
CA LEU A 206 9.69 -5.19 9.70
C LEU A 206 8.97 -6.34 9.02
N GLY A 207 8.09 -6.04 8.08
CA GLY A 207 7.31 -7.01 7.31
C GLY A 207 6.81 -6.38 6.01
N ILE A 208 5.69 -6.87 5.51
CA ILE A 208 5.19 -6.52 4.19
C ILE A 208 3.75 -6.00 4.20
N THR A 209 3.44 -5.20 3.20
CA THR A 209 2.08 -5.05 2.67
C THR A 209 1.88 -6.14 1.61
N MET A 210 1.00 -7.09 1.89
CA MET A 210 0.64 -8.14 0.93
C MET A 210 -0.32 -7.57 -0.11
N CYS A 211 0.22 -7.01 -1.19
CA CYS A 211 -0.54 -6.54 -2.33
C CYS A 211 -0.70 -7.68 -3.34
N GLN A 212 -1.82 -8.40 -3.29
CA GLN A 212 -2.08 -9.63 -4.05
C GLN A 212 -1.81 -9.47 -5.55
N ALA A 213 -2.33 -8.39 -6.13
CA ALA A 213 -2.18 -8.13 -7.55
C ALA A 213 -0.72 -7.95 -7.99
N ASN A 214 0.14 -7.36 -7.13
CA ASN A 214 1.56 -7.26 -7.45
C ASN A 214 2.24 -8.62 -7.45
N PHE A 215 1.93 -9.51 -6.51
CA PHE A 215 2.45 -10.88 -6.54
C PHE A 215 1.91 -11.66 -7.75
N ALA A 216 0.65 -11.46 -8.13
CA ALA A 216 0.09 -12.03 -9.36
C ALA A 216 0.82 -11.49 -10.61
N ALA A 217 1.10 -10.17 -10.68
CA ALA A 217 1.86 -9.56 -11.78
C ALA A 217 3.31 -10.06 -11.88
N MET A 218 3.93 -10.38 -10.74
CA MET A 218 5.26 -11.03 -10.69
C MET A 218 5.26 -12.45 -11.27
N GLY A 219 4.07 -13.05 -11.47
CA GLY A 219 3.92 -14.45 -11.85
C GLY A 219 4.09 -15.41 -10.67
N GLU A 220 4.03 -14.90 -9.43
CA GLU A 220 4.10 -15.70 -8.22
C GLU A 220 2.76 -16.40 -7.93
N ASN A 221 2.83 -17.53 -7.25
CA ASN A 221 1.64 -18.14 -6.65
C ASN A 221 1.22 -17.31 -5.42
N VAL A 222 0.15 -16.52 -5.56
CA VAL A 222 -0.35 -15.62 -4.51
C VAL A 222 -0.62 -16.36 -3.21
N TYR A 223 -1.20 -17.56 -3.27
CA TYR A 223 -1.53 -18.36 -2.09
C TYR A 223 -0.27 -18.83 -1.34
N GLU A 224 0.72 -19.32 -2.07
CA GLU A 224 2.02 -19.68 -1.48
C GLU A 224 2.74 -18.48 -0.87
N CYS A 225 2.61 -17.30 -1.48
CA CYS A 225 3.18 -16.07 -0.91
C CYS A 225 2.48 -15.68 0.40
N ILE A 226 1.13 -15.77 0.45
CA ILE A 226 0.38 -15.53 1.69
C ILE A 226 0.81 -16.50 2.78
N GLU A 227 0.90 -17.80 2.46
CA GLU A 227 1.36 -18.80 3.42
C GLU A 227 2.81 -18.56 3.87
N HIS A 228 3.71 -18.24 2.93
CA HIS A 228 5.13 -18.02 3.20
C HIS A 228 5.36 -16.87 4.19
N PHE A 229 4.79 -15.71 3.93
CA PHE A 229 4.93 -14.54 4.80
C PHE A 229 4.02 -14.61 6.04
N GLY A 230 2.87 -15.27 5.93
CA GLY A 230 1.94 -15.48 7.04
C GLY A 230 2.54 -16.35 8.15
N ARG A 231 3.16 -17.50 7.81
CA ARG A 231 3.85 -18.37 8.77
C ARG A 231 4.98 -17.68 9.54
N GLN A 232 5.54 -16.62 8.96
CA GLN A 232 6.58 -15.80 9.58
C GLN A 232 6.00 -14.64 10.40
N ASN A 233 4.67 -14.44 10.42
CA ASN A 233 3.99 -13.26 10.96
C ASN A 233 4.51 -11.95 10.35
N LYS A 234 4.79 -11.95 9.03
CA LYS A 234 5.34 -10.82 8.29
C LYS A 234 4.34 -10.07 7.44
N ILE A 235 3.10 -10.52 7.33
CA ILE A 235 2.02 -9.76 6.70
C ILE A 235 1.47 -8.77 7.74
N PHE A 236 1.66 -7.47 7.51
CA PHE A 236 1.18 -6.44 8.42
C PHE A 236 -0.03 -5.69 7.89
N PHE A 237 -0.20 -5.70 6.57
CA PHE A 237 -1.26 -5.02 5.88
C PHE A 237 -1.60 -5.78 4.59
N VAL A 238 -2.86 -5.77 4.18
CA VAL A 238 -3.32 -6.45 2.96
C VAL A 238 -3.98 -5.45 2.02
N HIS A 239 -3.54 -5.46 0.75
CA HIS A 239 -4.25 -4.89 -0.38
C HIS A 239 -4.98 -6.01 -1.10
N PHE A 240 -6.29 -6.06 -0.88
CA PHE A 240 -7.17 -7.07 -1.44
C PHE A 240 -7.71 -6.61 -2.78
N ARG A 241 -6.93 -6.79 -3.83
CA ARG A 241 -7.26 -6.43 -5.22
C ARG A 241 -6.70 -7.43 -6.20
N ASP A 242 -7.13 -7.37 -7.45
CA ASP A 242 -6.66 -8.27 -8.50
C ASP A 242 -6.42 -7.55 -9.83
N ILE A 243 -5.76 -8.26 -10.73
CA ILE A 243 -5.44 -7.84 -12.09
C ILE A 243 -5.80 -8.96 -13.07
N SER A 244 -5.73 -8.63 -14.37
CA SER A 244 -5.69 -9.59 -15.46
C SER A 244 -4.58 -9.21 -16.43
N GLY A 245 -3.81 -10.20 -16.88
CA GLY A 245 -2.70 -10.01 -17.81
C GLY A 245 -1.37 -10.56 -17.31
N THR A 246 -0.28 -9.97 -17.79
CA THR A 246 1.10 -10.37 -17.52
C THR A 246 1.89 -9.22 -16.93
N LEU A 247 3.11 -9.49 -16.46
CA LEU A 247 4.00 -8.45 -15.92
C LEU A 247 4.20 -7.23 -16.86
N GLU A 248 4.25 -7.47 -18.16
CA GLU A 248 4.51 -6.41 -19.16
C GLU A 248 3.24 -5.76 -19.70
N CYS A 249 2.08 -6.41 -19.53
CA CYS A 249 0.80 -5.88 -20.00
C CYS A 249 -0.34 -6.44 -19.13
N PHE A 250 -0.89 -5.59 -18.26
CA PHE A 250 -1.99 -5.94 -17.36
C PHE A 250 -2.94 -4.77 -17.15
N HIS A 251 -4.12 -5.07 -16.67
CA HIS A 251 -5.07 -4.08 -16.18
C HIS A 251 -5.65 -4.51 -14.83
N GLU A 252 -6.04 -3.54 -14.03
CA GLU A 252 -6.82 -3.79 -12.82
C GLU A 252 -8.19 -4.37 -13.21
N THR A 253 -8.88 -4.98 -12.25
CA THR A 253 -10.19 -5.60 -12.51
C THR A 253 -11.19 -5.21 -11.43
N PHE A 254 -12.47 -5.56 -11.64
CA PHE A 254 -13.34 -5.76 -10.51
C PHE A 254 -12.78 -6.89 -9.63
N HIS A 255 -13.04 -6.85 -8.35
CA HIS A 255 -12.52 -7.82 -7.38
C HIS A 255 -13.01 -9.27 -7.61
N ASP A 256 -14.04 -9.44 -8.41
CA ASP A 256 -14.61 -10.73 -8.81
C ASP A 256 -14.25 -11.16 -10.23
N ASN A 257 -13.41 -10.39 -10.94
CA ASN A 257 -13.16 -10.57 -12.37
C ASN A 257 -11.65 -10.66 -12.74
N GLY A 258 -10.80 -10.83 -11.75
CA GLY A 258 -9.36 -10.98 -11.97
C GLY A 258 -8.93 -12.43 -12.13
N GLN A 259 -7.63 -12.65 -12.04
CA GLN A 259 -7.00 -13.98 -12.21
C GLN A 259 -6.77 -14.74 -10.91
N THR A 260 -7.00 -14.11 -9.75
CA THR A 260 -6.83 -14.71 -8.42
C THR A 260 -8.19 -15.24 -7.91
N ASP A 261 -8.24 -16.47 -7.41
CA ASP A 261 -9.39 -16.92 -6.62
C ASP A 261 -9.39 -16.20 -5.27
N MET A 262 -10.27 -15.19 -5.16
CA MET A 262 -10.34 -14.31 -4.01
C MET A 262 -10.87 -15.01 -2.76
N VAL A 263 -11.70 -16.05 -2.91
CA VAL A 263 -12.16 -16.90 -1.79
C VAL A 263 -10.97 -17.64 -1.20
N ARG A 264 -10.22 -18.33 -2.05
CA ARG A 264 -9.03 -19.07 -1.64
C ARG A 264 -7.97 -18.15 -1.01
N ALA A 265 -7.78 -16.94 -1.54
CA ALA A 265 -6.86 -15.98 -0.93
C ALA A 265 -7.28 -15.61 0.50
N LEU A 266 -8.57 -15.35 0.73
CA LEU A 266 -9.10 -15.10 2.08
C LEU A 266 -8.95 -16.31 3.01
N GLU A 267 -9.15 -17.52 2.51
CA GLU A 267 -8.90 -18.74 3.28
C GLU A 267 -7.43 -18.85 3.69
N CYS A 268 -6.49 -18.56 2.79
CA CYS A 268 -5.05 -18.53 3.11
C CYS A 268 -4.72 -17.50 4.20
N TYR A 269 -5.31 -16.30 4.17
CA TYR A 269 -5.11 -15.30 5.25
C TYR A 269 -5.67 -15.80 6.58
N ARG A 270 -6.88 -16.38 6.58
CA ARG A 270 -7.51 -16.97 7.78
C ARG A 270 -6.61 -18.07 8.36
N ASP A 271 -6.17 -18.98 7.53
CA ASP A 271 -5.38 -20.16 7.94
C ASP A 271 -3.96 -19.78 8.38
N ALA A 272 -3.44 -18.66 7.86
CA ALA A 272 -2.21 -18.03 8.34
C ALA A 272 -2.40 -17.24 9.66
N GLY A 273 -3.64 -17.09 10.16
CA GLY A 273 -3.94 -16.35 11.39
C GLY A 273 -3.81 -14.83 11.25
N PHE A 274 -3.94 -14.29 10.04
CA PHE A 274 -3.85 -12.85 9.83
C PHE A 274 -5.04 -12.11 10.42
N ASP A 275 -4.81 -11.17 11.31
CA ASP A 275 -5.82 -10.36 12.01
C ASP A 275 -5.67 -8.85 11.80
N GLY A 276 -4.71 -8.46 10.97
CA GLY A 276 -4.36 -7.07 10.67
C GLY A 276 -5.34 -6.35 9.73
N PRO A 277 -5.01 -5.09 9.34
CA PRO A 277 -5.82 -4.31 8.43
C PRO A 277 -5.82 -4.85 7.00
N VAL A 278 -6.99 -4.77 6.37
CA VAL A 278 -7.22 -5.06 4.95
C VAL A 278 -7.98 -3.91 4.30
N ARG A 279 -7.57 -3.51 3.11
CA ARG A 279 -8.32 -2.60 2.25
C ARG A 279 -8.44 -3.14 0.82
N THR A 280 -9.43 -2.67 0.09
CA THR A 280 -9.72 -3.14 -1.26
C THR A 280 -8.80 -2.58 -2.35
N ASP A 281 -8.00 -1.57 -2.02
CA ASP A 281 -7.02 -0.88 -2.90
C ASP A 281 -7.65 -0.32 -4.19
N HIS A 282 -7.13 -0.64 -5.39
CA HIS A 282 -7.63 -0.07 -6.62
C HIS A 282 -8.98 -0.65 -7.02
N VAL A 283 -9.84 0.22 -7.55
CA VAL A 283 -11.23 -0.11 -7.90
C VAL A 283 -11.59 0.47 -9.26
N PRO A 284 -12.58 -0.10 -9.96
CA PRO A 284 -13.08 0.48 -11.20
C PRO A 284 -13.76 1.84 -10.98
N THR A 285 -13.63 2.71 -11.96
CA THR A 285 -14.51 3.88 -12.13
C THR A 285 -15.82 3.44 -12.75
N MET A 286 -16.92 3.68 -12.06
CA MET A 286 -18.25 3.19 -12.48
C MET A 286 -19.12 4.30 -13.07
N ALA A 287 -20.26 3.94 -13.64
CA ALA A 287 -21.20 4.88 -14.23
C ALA A 287 -21.63 5.95 -13.20
N GLY A 288 -21.55 7.22 -13.61
CA GLY A 288 -21.85 8.38 -12.76
C GLY A 288 -20.64 9.01 -12.08
N GLU A 289 -19.44 8.43 -12.26
CA GLU A 289 -18.16 8.99 -11.80
C GLU A 289 -17.40 9.63 -12.97
N ASN A 290 -16.56 10.64 -12.68
CA ASN A 290 -15.83 11.38 -13.70
C ASN A 290 -14.45 10.78 -14.06
N ASN A 291 -14.00 9.77 -13.30
CA ASN A 291 -12.64 9.23 -13.38
C ASN A 291 -11.54 10.27 -13.08
N ASP A 292 -11.80 11.15 -12.12
CA ASP A 292 -10.85 12.18 -11.69
C ASP A 292 -9.65 11.57 -10.94
N CYS A 293 -9.89 10.43 -10.28
CA CYS A 293 -8.89 9.67 -9.55
C CYS A 293 -8.93 8.18 -9.98
N PRO A 294 -8.41 7.82 -11.18
CA PRO A 294 -8.46 6.45 -11.67
C PRO A 294 -7.92 5.44 -10.67
N GLY A 295 -8.69 4.38 -10.40
CA GLY A 295 -8.37 3.37 -9.39
C GLY A 295 -8.81 3.73 -7.95
N TYR A 296 -9.28 4.96 -7.70
CA TYR A 296 -9.62 5.44 -6.36
C TYR A 296 -11.01 6.09 -6.25
N GLU A 297 -11.88 5.86 -7.22
CA GLU A 297 -13.24 6.40 -7.22
C GLU A 297 -14.16 5.74 -6.18
N CYS A 298 -15.26 6.40 -5.82
CA CYS A 298 -16.08 6.00 -4.67
C CYS A 298 -16.97 4.78 -4.94
N ILE A 299 -17.66 4.72 -6.09
CA ILE A 299 -18.71 3.69 -6.32
C ILE A 299 -18.08 2.31 -6.46
N GLY A 300 -16.98 2.20 -7.22
CA GLY A 300 -16.23 0.96 -7.34
C GLY A 300 -15.72 0.46 -5.97
N ARG A 301 -15.40 1.37 -5.06
CA ARG A 301 -14.97 1.07 -3.69
C ARG A 301 -16.11 0.50 -2.84
N LEU A 302 -17.33 1.01 -2.99
CA LEU A 302 -18.52 0.45 -2.32
C LEU A 302 -18.76 -1.00 -2.74
N TYR A 303 -18.65 -1.27 -4.05
CA TYR A 303 -18.73 -2.62 -4.58
C TYR A 303 -17.65 -3.54 -3.99
N ALA A 304 -16.40 -3.12 -4.04
CA ALA A 304 -15.26 -3.91 -3.61
C ALA A 304 -15.32 -4.26 -2.10
N ILE A 305 -15.67 -3.30 -1.25
CA ILE A 305 -15.85 -3.52 0.19
C ILE A 305 -17.03 -4.47 0.45
N GLY A 306 -18.16 -4.30 -0.27
CA GLY A 306 -19.30 -5.21 -0.17
C GLY A 306 -18.95 -6.64 -0.57
N TYR A 307 -18.18 -6.80 -1.66
CA TYR A 307 -17.69 -8.10 -2.12
C TYR A 307 -16.76 -8.77 -1.08
N LEU A 308 -15.76 -8.04 -0.57
CA LEU A 308 -14.86 -8.54 0.48
C LEU A 308 -15.64 -8.98 1.73
N ARG A 309 -16.61 -8.17 2.17
CA ARG A 309 -17.46 -8.51 3.32
C ARG A 309 -18.27 -9.79 3.08
N GLY A 310 -18.89 -9.90 1.91
CA GLY A 310 -19.69 -11.09 1.55
C GLY A 310 -18.84 -12.36 1.52
N LEU A 311 -17.64 -12.30 0.96
CA LEU A 311 -16.71 -13.43 0.96
C LEU A 311 -16.26 -13.80 2.37
N ALA A 312 -15.88 -12.83 3.18
CA ALA A 312 -15.42 -13.06 4.55
C ALA A 312 -16.53 -13.68 5.41
N GLU A 313 -17.79 -13.21 5.27
CA GLU A 313 -18.95 -13.79 5.92
C GLU A 313 -19.18 -15.25 5.48
N ALA A 314 -19.12 -15.52 4.18
CA ALA A 314 -19.36 -16.85 3.61
C ALA A 314 -18.37 -17.92 4.14
N ILE A 315 -17.10 -17.54 4.38
CA ILE A 315 -16.08 -18.46 4.90
C ILE A 315 -15.90 -18.39 6.41
N GLY A 316 -16.73 -17.63 7.12
CA GLY A 316 -16.65 -17.48 8.57
C GLY A 316 -15.38 -16.76 9.06
N TYR A 317 -14.85 -15.82 8.28
CA TYR A 317 -13.67 -15.02 8.63
C TYR A 317 -14.07 -13.59 9.00
N PRO A 318 -14.23 -13.27 10.31
CA PRO A 318 -14.82 -12.00 10.74
C PRO A 318 -14.01 -10.77 10.27
N LEU A 319 -14.72 -9.74 9.83
CA LEU A 319 -14.22 -8.39 9.60
C LEU A 319 -14.73 -7.46 10.71
N TYR A 320 -13.83 -6.72 11.34
CA TYR A 320 -14.11 -5.80 12.45
C TYR A 320 -13.90 -4.35 12.01
#